data_f4a2481bc6120223d1d3a32a6fdc3fea
#
_entry.id   f4a2481bc6120223d1d3a32a6fdc3fea
#
_cell.length_a   1.000
_cell.length_b   1.000
_cell.length_c   1.000
_cell.angle_alpha   90.00
_cell.angle_beta   90.00
_cell.angle_gamma   90.00
#
_symmetry.space_group_name_H-M   'P 1'
#
loop_
_entity.id
_entity.type
_entity.pdbx_description
1 polymer ?
#
loop_
_entity_poly.entity_id
_entity_poly.type
_entity_poly.pdbx_seq_one_letter_code
_entity_poly.pdbx_strand_id
1 'polypeptide(L)'
;MKYLLKLIAVCIVLVSVVLGYDFFFDDENVEAVPAISSVKQERQEPDIVIHDKKILWTANREELIKQYSKLHYGKNSVKINPQAIVLHWTASDNMEGVYNYFYDETMPDDGGGTLNIASHFLVDRDGTIYRLTEENVLNRHAIGYNWCSIGIENVGGVEGREDLTEQQVQANINLIKYLKYKYPEIKYVWGHYQQEQAKSTGLFIENIPDYYAVKIDPGTKFMSAVGLGLKNENIKIFTD
;
A
#
# COMPACT_ATOMS: atom_id res chain seq x y z
N MET A 1 -22.98 -24.44 41.59
CA MET A 1 -23.06 -23.08 42.15
C MET A 1 -23.31 -21.98 41.11
N LYS A 2 -22.75 -22.02 39.91
CA LYS A 2 -22.96 -20.99 38.86
C LYS A 2 -24.36 -20.99 38.21
N TYR A 3 -25.07 -22.13 38.24
CA TYR A 3 -26.43 -22.23 37.68
C TYR A 3 -27.53 -21.81 38.66
N LEU A 4 -27.26 -21.87 39.95
CA LEU A 4 -28.22 -21.47 41.00
C LEU A 4 -28.38 -19.93 41.06
N LEU A 5 -27.32 -19.17 40.83
CA LEU A 5 -27.37 -17.71 40.79
C LEU A 5 -28.12 -17.15 39.57
N LYS A 6 -28.08 -17.85 38.43
CA LYS A 6 -28.82 -17.41 37.22
C LYS A 6 -30.34 -17.66 37.38
N LEU A 7 -30.76 -18.68 38.09
CA LEU A 7 -32.19 -18.93 38.36
C LEU A 7 -32.77 -17.90 39.31
N ILE A 8 -32.02 -17.44 40.29
CA ILE A 8 -32.47 -16.43 41.26
C ILE A 8 -32.66 -15.06 40.59
N ALA A 9 -31.81 -14.67 39.65
CA ALA A 9 -31.90 -13.42 38.89
C ALA A 9 -33.17 -13.38 37.99
N VAL A 10 -33.55 -14.51 37.39
CA VAL A 10 -34.75 -14.60 36.53
C VAL A 10 -36.03 -14.57 37.38
N CYS A 11 -36.05 -15.16 38.59
CA CYS A 11 -37.21 -15.13 39.48
C CYS A 11 -37.49 -13.74 40.06
N ILE A 12 -36.46 -12.90 40.28
CA ILE A 12 -36.65 -11.53 40.81
C ILE A 12 -37.28 -10.63 39.74
N VAL A 13 -36.94 -10.78 38.47
CA VAL A 13 -37.56 -10.00 37.37
C VAL A 13 -39.03 -10.39 37.15
N LEU A 14 -39.37 -11.66 37.30
CA LEU A 14 -40.74 -12.14 37.13
C LEU A 14 -41.69 -11.76 38.30
N VAL A 15 -41.16 -11.62 39.51
CA VAL A 15 -41.98 -11.21 40.69
C VAL A 15 -42.29 -9.71 40.65
N SER A 16 -41.44 -8.87 40.09
CA SER A 16 -41.69 -7.43 39.96
C SER A 16 -42.78 -7.09 38.92
N VAL A 17 -43.06 -7.98 37.98
CA VAL A 17 -44.14 -7.78 36.98
C VAL A 17 -45.51 -8.16 37.52
N VAL A 18 -45.62 -9.00 38.56
CA VAL A 18 -46.88 -9.50 39.10
C VAL A 18 -47.44 -8.61 40.24
N LEU A 19 -46.62 -7.75 40.85
CA LEU A 19 -47.02 -6.95 42.02
C LEU A 19 -47.39 -5.49 41.72
N GLY A 20 -47.48 -5.10 40.44
CA GLY A 20 -48.11 -3.82 40.04
C GLY A 20 -47.60 -2.59 40.80
N TYR A 21 -46.28 -2.45 40.99
CA TYR A 21 -45.77 -1.18 41.52
C TYR A 21 -45.56 -0.22 40.35
N ASP A 22 -46.50 0.72 40.20
CA ASP A 22 -46.31 1.90 39.36
C ASP A 22 -45.22 2.76 39.97
N PHE A 23 -44.00 2.63 39.45
CA PHE A 23 -42.97 3.63 39.66
C PHE A 23 -43.30 4.84 38.77
N PHE A 24 -43.87 5.87 39.38
CA PHE A 24 -43.92 7.20 38.80
C PHE A 24 -42.50 7.70 38.66
N PHE A 25 -41.98 7.73 37.45
CA PHE A 25 -40.82 8.54 37.13
C PHE A 25 -41.31 9.96 36.93
N ASP A 26 -40.96 10.85 37.86
CA ASP A 26 -41.12 12.28 37.68
C ASP A 26 -40.33 12.70 36.46
N ASP A 27 -41.02 13.18 35.43
CA ASP A 27 -40.47 13.83 34.24
C ASP A 27 -39.94 15.23 34.64
N GLU A 28 -38.82 15.29 35.34
CA GLU A 28 -38.08 16.56 35.44
C GLU A 28 -36.64 16.41 34.94
N ASN A 29 -36.42 17.07 33.79
CA ASN A 29 -35.09 17.44 33.25
C ASN A 29 -34.16 16.30 32.84
N VAL A 30 -34.52 15.54 31.81
CA VAL A 30 -33.49 14.96 30.95
C VAL A 30 -32.99 16.07 30.04
N GLU A 31 -31.95 16.81 30.48
CA GLU A 31 -31.16 17.61 29.56
C GLU A 31 -30.67 16.68 28.43
N ALA A 32 -31.08 16.98 27.20
CA ALA A 32 -30.66 16.27 26.04
C ALA A 32 -29.13 16.32 26.00
N VAL A 33 -28.48 15.19 26.25
CA VAL A 33 -27.03 15.04 26.03
C VAL A 33 -26.81 15.43 24.57
N PRO A 34 -26.03 16.49 24.27
CA PRO A 34 -25.81 16.89 22.89
C PRO A 34 -25.21 15.68 22.16
N ALA A 35 -25.85 15.31 21.07
CA ALA A 35 -25.35 14.26 20.21
C ALA A 35 -23.86 14.60 19.94
N ILE A 36 -22.96 13.70 20.34
CA ILE A 36 -21.53 13.82 20.03
C ILE A 36 -21.49 13.82 18.51
N SER A 37 -21.46 15.03 17.93
CA SER A 37 -21.18 15.17 16.51
C SER A 37 -19.85 14.46 16.30
N SER A 38 -19.84 13.43 15.47
CA SER A 38 -18.61 12.75 15.06
C SER A 38 -17.73 13.84 14.46
N VAL A 39 -16.81 14.37 15.25
CA VAL A 39 -15.74 15.24 14.77
C VAL A 39 -15.01 14.39 13.76
N LYS A 40 -15.27 14.63 12.48
CA LYS A 40 -14.50 14.07 11.38
C LYS A 40 -13.09 14.58 11.61
N GLN A 41 -12.24 13.75 12.22
CA GLN A 41 -10.85 14.09 12.44
C GLN A 41 -10.27 14.35 11.06
N GLU A 42 -10.01 15.63 10.74
CA GLU A 42 -9.35 16.01 9.50
C GLU A 42 -8.03 15.25 9.45
N ARG A 43 -7.86 14.41 8.44
CA ARG A 43 -6.60 13.71 8.22
C ARG A 43 -5.56 14.78 7.88
N GLN A 44 -4.61 14.98 8.77
CA GLN A 44 -3.49 15.86 8.53
C GLN A 44 -2.55 15.21 7.51
N GLU A 45 -2.07 16.00 6.53
CA GLU A 45 -1.05 15.54 5.59
C GLU A 45 0.22 15.17 6.35
N PRO A 46 0.79 13.97 6.11
CA PRO A 46 2.03 13.56 6.74
C PRO A 46 3.18 14.49 6.32
N ASP A 47 3.96 14.94 7.29
CA ASP A 47 5.20 15.70 7.03
C ASP A 47 6.28 14.75 6.51
N ILE A 48 6.71 14.93 5.26
CA ILE A 48 7.68 14.08 4.59
C ILE A 48 8.51 14.89 3.60
N VAL A 49 9.81 14.65 3.58
CA VAL A 49 10.72 15.24 2.59
C VAL A 49 10.91 14.26 1.44
N ILE A 50 10.57 14.69 0.22
CA ILE A 50 10.76 13.94 -1.02
C ILE A 50 11.57 14.80 -1.97
N HIS A 51 12.69 14.28 -2.45
CA HIS A 51 13.57 14.93 -3.42
C HIS A 51 13.19 14.53 -4.84
N ASP A 52 12.91 15.50 -5.71
CA ASP A 52 12.68 15.21 -7.13
C ASP A 52 14.01 14.86 -7.82
N LYS A 53 14.09 13.65 -8.36
CA LYS A 53 15.20 13.15 -9.19
C LYS A 53 14.58 12.42 -10.40
N LYS A 54 13.87 13.20 -11.24
CA LYS A 54 13.06 12.66 -12.33
C LYS A 54 13.92 11.94 -13.37
N ILE A 55 13.44 10.78 -13.82
CA ILE A 55 14.00 10.08 -14.98
C ILE A 55 13.59 10.78 -16.27
N LEU A 56 14.26 10.46 -17.38
CA LEU A 56 13.94 11.03 -18.69
C LEU A 56 12.48 10.79 -19.06
N TRP A 57 11.76 11.88 -19.35
CA TRP A 57 10.35 11.82 -19.71
C TRP A 57 10.13 12.55 -21.04
N THR A 58 9.91 11.79 -22.11
CA THR A 58 9.67 12.32 -23.45
C THR A 58 8.37 11.78 -24.03
N ALA A 59 7.96 12.30 -25.18
CA ALA A 59 6.83 11.74 -25.93
C ALA A 59 7.05 10.27 -26.31
N ASN A 60 8.30 9.85 -26.50
CA ASN A 60 8.65 8.47 -26.78
C ASN A 60 8.35 7.56 -25.57
N ARG A 61 8.73 7.97 -24.34
CA ARG A 61 8.39 7.20 -23.12
C ARG A 61 6.88 7.08 -22.96
N GLU A 62 6.12 8.14 -23.21
CA GLU A 62 4.66 8.08 -23.14
C GLU A 62 4.06 7.11 -24.15
N GLU A 63 4.60 7.07 -25.36
CA GLU A 63 4.15 6.12 -26.37
C GLU A 63 4.51 4.67 -26.00
N LEU A 64 5.71 4.42 -25.48
CA LEU A 64 6.13 3.12 -24.96
C LEU A 64 5.23 2.64 -23.82
N ILE A 65 4.85 3.54 -22.90
CA ILE A 65 3.92 3.23 -21.81
C ILE A 65 2.54 2.85 -22.35
N LYS A 66 2.00 3.55 -23.35
CA LYS A 66 0.72 3.20 -23.97
C LYS A 66 0.77 1.83 -24.64
N GLN A 67 1.86 1.55 -25.37
CA GLN A 67 2.07 0.25 -26.00
C GLN A 67 2.14 -0.87 -24.96
N TYR A 68 2.93 -0.68 -23.90
CA TYR A 68 3.01 -1.60 -22.77
C TYR A 68 1.64 -1.82 -22.11
N SER A 69 0.94 -0.72 -21.78
CA SER A 69 -0.39 -0.76 -21.17
C SER A 69 -1.42 -1.50 -22.04
N LYS A 70 -1.37 -1.32 -23.35
CA LYS A 70 -2.23 -2.01 -24.30
C LYS A 70 -1.91 -3.49 -24.38
N LEU A 71 -0.63 -3.84 -24.44
CA LEU A 71 -0.13 -5.21 -24.57
C LEU A 71 -0.50 -6.03 -23.33
N HIS A 72 -0.18 -5.53 -22.14
CA HIS A 72 -0.32 -6.28 -20.88
C HIS A 72 -1.72 -6.19 -20.26
N TYR A 73 -2.42 -5.07 -20.43
CA TYR A 73 -3.67 -4.78 -19.70
C TYR A 73 -4.87 -4.52 -20.61
N GLY A 74 -4.67 -4.48 -21.93
CA GLY A 74 -5.73 -4.09 -22.88
C GLY A 74 -6.13 -2.62 -22.77
N LYS A 75 -5.33 -1.78 -22.05
CA LYS A 75 -5.58 -0.36 -21.80
C LYS A 75 -4.65 0.48 -22.66
N ASN A 76 -5.09 1.64 -23.13
CA ASN A 76 -4.24 2.59 -23.84
C ASN A 76 -4.07 3.82 -22.98
N SER A 77 -3.31 3.70 -21.89
CA SER A 77 -3.19 4.76 -20.87
C SER A 77 -1.77 4.91 -20.37
N VAL A 78 -1.35 6.18 -20.20
CA VAL A 78 -0.13 6.55 -19.48
C VAL A 78 -0.41 6.67 -17.99
N LYS A 79 -1.66 6.95 -17.61
CA LYS A 79 -2.06 7.20 -16.23
C LYS A 79 -2.62 5.96 -15.55
N ILE A 80 -2.37 5.87 -14.25
CA ILE A 80 -2.96 4.87 -13.36
C ILE A 80 -3.81 5.56 -12.29
N ASN A 81 -4.73 4.79 -11.70
CA ASN A 81 -5.37 5.12 -10.43
C ASN A 81 -4.75 4.20 -9.36
N PRO A 82 -3.88 4.70 -8.47
CA PRO A 82 -3.19 3.87 -7.49
C PRO A 82 -4.15 3.20 -6.51
N GLN A 83 -4.12 1.88 -6.44
CA GLN A 83 -4.90 1.05 -5.52
C GLN A 83 -3.99 0.22 -4.61
N ALA A 84 -2.72 0.12 -4.96
CA ALA A 84 -1.73 -0.66 -4.24
C ALA A 84 -0.34 -0.01 -4.27
N ILE A 85 0.52 -0.45 -3.36
CA ILE A 85 1.95 -0.14 -3.33
C ILE A 85 2.72 -1.46 -3.34
N VAL A 86 3.73 -1.57 -4.18
CA VAL A 86 4.65 -2.71 -4.25
C VAL A 86 6.03 -2.26 -3.79
N LEU A 87 6.56 -2.95 -2.80
CA LEU A 87 7.89 -2.68 -2.26
C LEU A 87 8.92 -3.62 -2.89
N HIS A 88 10.06 -3.04 -3.25
CA HIS A 88 11.15 -3.72 -3.94
C HIS A 88 12.48 -3.46 -3.24
N TRP A 89 13.51 -4.23 -3.61
CA TRP A 89 14.90 -3.83 -3.48
C TRP A 89 15.58 -3.84 -4.86
N THR A 90 16.63 -3.03 -4.99
CA THR A 90 17.34 -2.84 -6.28
C THR A 90 18.30 -3.95 -6.65
N ALA A 91 18.59 -4.89 -5.74
CA ALA A 91 19.71 -5.85 -5.82
C ALA A 91 21.07 -5.16 -6.07
N SER A 92 21.21 -3.90 -5.68
CA SER A 92 22.38 -3.05 -5.84
C SER A 92 22.55 -2.14 -4.62
N ASP A 93 23.78 -1.82 -4.23
CA ASP A 93 24.13 -0.82 -3.22
C ASP A 93 24.49 0.55 -3.82
N ASN A 94 24.40 0.69 -5.15
CA ASN A 94 24.74 1.89 -5.90
C ASN A 94 23.48 2.62 -6.40
N MET A 95 23.01 3.60 -5.62
CA MET A 95 21.82 4.40 -5.93
C MET A 95 21.92 5.08 -7.30
N GLU A 96 23.04 5.72 -7.62
CA GLU A 96 23.22 6.41 -8.91
C GLU A 96 23.23 5.43 -10.09
N GLY A 97 23.81 4.24 -9.91
CA GLY A 97 23.78 3.18 -10.93
C GLY A 97 22.36 2.72 -11.22
N VAL A 98 21.54 2.55 -10.18
CA VAL A 98 20.11 2.19 -10.32
C VAL A 98 19.32 3.32 -10.99
N TYR A 99 19.54 4.56 -10.56
CA TYR A 99 18.90 5.72 -11.17
C TYR A 99 19.23 5.81 -12.68
N ASN A 100 20.50 5.65 -13.05
CA ASN A 100 20.93 5.70 -14.45
C ASN A 100 20.32 4.54 -15.26
N TYR A 101 20.16 3.35 -14.67
CA TYR A 101 19.48 2.24 -15.33
C TYR A 101 17.99 2.56 -15.60
N PHE A 102 17.28 3.21 -14.67
CA PHE A 102 15.89 3.61 -14.85
C PHE A 102 15.72 4.83 -15.77
N TYR A 103 16.79 5.63 -15.93
CA TYR A 103 16.76 6.87 -16.70
C TYR A 103 16.47 6.63 -18.18
N ASP A 104 16.99 5.56 -18.76
CA ASP A 104 16.76 5.20 -20.15
C ASP A 104 15.29 4.81 -20.39
N GLU A 105 14.76 5.13 -21.56
CA GLU A 105 13.36 4.87 -21.91
C GLU A 105 13.12 3.45 -22.38
N THR A 106 14.16 2.81 -22.93
CA THR A 106 14.07 1.51 -23.58
C THR A 106 15.05 0.50 -23.02
N MET A 107 14.65 -0.75 -23.05
CA MET A 107 15.49 -1.93 -22.81
C MET A 107 15.28 -2.95 -23.95
N PRO A 108 16.17 -3.96 -24.10
CA PRO A 108 15.90 -5.08 -25.00
C PRO A 108 14.57 -5.74 -24.68
N ASP A 109 13.84 -6.13 -25.72
CA ASP A 109 12.55 -6.82 -25.55
C ASP A 109 12.76 -8.21 -24.91
N ASP A 110 12.13 -8.43 -23.78
CA ASP A 110 12.15 -9.70 -23.02
C ASP A 110 10.85 -10.51 -23.20
N GLY A 111 10.07 -10.18 -24.23
CA GLY A 111 8.73 -10.73 -24.47
C GLY A 111 7.60 -9.88 -23.86
N GLY A 112 7.96 -8.83 -23.12
CA GLY A 112 7.01 -7.87 -22.51
C GLY A 112 7.11 -6.47 -23.12
N GLY A 113 7.75 -6.30 -24.27
CA GLY A 113 7.97 -5.02 -24.92
C GLY A 113 9.24 -4.30 -24.46
N THR A 114 9.51 -3.16 -25.09
CA THR A 114 10.78 -2.43 -24.95
C THR A 114 10.75 -1.28 -23.94
N LEU A 115 9.60 -1.00 -23.27
CA LEU A 115 9.57 -0.02 -22.18
C LEU A 115 10.54 -0.43 -21.08
N ASN A 116 11.45 0.47 -20.71
CA ASN A 116 12.40 0.17 -19.64
C ASN A 116 11.72 0.03 -18.27
N ILE A 117 12.33 -0.77 -17.40
CA ILE A 117 11.94 -0.89 -15.99
C ILE A 117 12.18 0.45 -15.29
N ALA A 118 11.23 0.86 -14.46
CA ALA A 118 11.37 1.98 -13.55
C ALA A 118 10.34 1.88 -12.42
N SER A 119 10.66 2.43 -11.25
CA SER A 119 9.72 2.64 -10.14
C SER A 119 9.30 4.12 -10.03
N HIS A 120 8.35 4.41 -9.14
CA HIS A 120 7.92 5.78 -8.86
C HIS A 120 8.86 6.47 -7.89
N PHE A 121 9.38 5.69 -6.93
CA PHE A 121 10.29 6.16 -5.90
C PHE A 121 11.50 5.24 -5.77
N LEU A 122 12.61 5.85 -5.37
CA LEU A 122 13.85 5.19 -4.98
C LEU A 122 14.21 5.69 -3.58
N VAL A 123 14.43 4.77 -2.63
CA VAL A 123 14.82 5.08 -1.26
C VAL A 123 16.25 4.62 -1.06
N ASP A 124 17.13 5.58 -0.77
CA ASP A 124 18.54 5.29 -0.51
C ASP A 124 18.74 4.68 0.89
N ARG A 125 19.92 4.15 1.15
CA ARG A 125 20.25 3.43 2.39
C ARG A 125 20.15 4.28 3.65
N ASP A 126 20.30 5.59 3.53
CA ASP A 126 20.12 6.55 4.63
C ASP A 126 18.65 6.97 4.85
N GLY A 127 17.73 6.43 4.06
CA GLY A 127 16.31 6.76 4.09
C GLY A 127 15.91 7.97 3.23
N THR A 128 16.84 8.57 2.49
CA THR A 128 16.52 9.66 1.55
C THR A 128 15.60 9.14 0.45
N ILE A 129 14.47 9.85 0.24
CA ILE A 129 13.43 9.46 -0.72
C ILE A 129 13.58 10.30 -1.99
N TYR A 130 13.73 9.65 -3.13
CA TYR A 130 13.75 10.26 -4.44
C TYR A 130 12.48 9.90 -5.21
N ARG A 131 11.80 10.92 -5.77
CA ARG A 131 10.68 10.71 -6.69
C ARG A 131 11.21 10.73 -8.12
N LEU A 132 11.02 9.61 -8.82
CA LEU A 132 11.54 9.38 -10.17
C LEU A 132 10.52 9.76 -11.26
N THR A 133 9.22 9.55 -10.98
CA THR A 133 8.11 9.90 -11.88
C THR A 133 6.96 10.51 -11.08
N GLU A 134 5.92 10.97 -11.75
CA GLU A 134 4.65 11.26 -11.08
C GLU A 134 4.02 9.96 -10.55
N GLU A 135 3.36 10.02 -9.41
CA GLU A 135 2.80 8.83 -8.73
C GLU A 135 1.62 8.19 -9.49
N ASN A 136 0.98 8.95 -10.37
CA ASN A 136 -0.18 8.51 -11.13
C ASN A 136 0.13 8.14 -12.58
N VAL A 137 1.39 7.84 -12.90
CA VAL A 137 1.78 7.31 -14.22
C VAL A 137 2.09 5.82 -14.10
N LEU A 138 1.96 5.10 -15.22
CA LEU A 138 2.34 3.70 -15.28
C LEU A 138 3.86 3.60 -15.37
N ASN A 139 4.47 2.84 -14.45
CA ASN A 139 5.85 2.39 -14.52
C ASN A 139 5.91 0.86 -14.60
N ARG A 140 6.95 0.32 -15.23
CA ARG A 140 7.18 -1.13 -15.36
C ARG A 140 8.02 -1.62 -14.17
N HIS A 141 7.37 -2.17 -13.12
CA HIS A 141 8.05 -2.67 -11.91
C HIS A 141 7.45 -3.97 -11.36
N ALA A 142 6.16 -4.27 -11.61
CA ALA A 142 5.49 -5.47 -11.10
C ALA A 142 4.52 -6.03 -12.14
N ILE A 143 4.86 -7.21 -12.70
CA ILE A 143 4.03 -7.90 -13.70
C ILE A 143 2.60 -8.06 -13.18
N GLY A 144 1.63 -7.71 -14.02
CA GLY A 144 0.21 -7.82 -13.69
C GLY A 144 -0.36 -6.69 -12.83
N TYR A 145 0.47 -5.80 -12.25
CA TYR A 145 0.01 -4.77 -11.30
C TYR A 145 0.42 -3.34 -11.67
N ASN A 146 1.27 -3.11 -12.69
CA ASN A 146 1.73 -1.77 -13.05
C ASN A 146 0.61 -0.79 -13.41
N TRP A 147 -0.55 -1.29 -13.80
CA TRP A 147 -1.71 -0.48 -14.15
C TRP A 147 -2.43 0.15 -12.93
N CYS A 148 -2.12 -0.30 -11.71
CA CYS A 148 -2.83 0.11 -10.49
C CYS A 148 -1.93 0.25 -9.27
N SER A 149 -0.60 0.10 -9.40
CA SER A 149 0.30 0.14 -8.26
C SER A 149 1.42 1.17 -8.39
N ILE A 150 1.81 1.71 -7.25
CA ILE A 150 3.01 2.54 -7.09
C ILE A 150 4.16 1.62 -6.67
N GLY A 151 5.27 1.65 -7.39
CA GLY A 151 6.50 0.93 -7.03
C GLY A 151 7.43 1.80 -6.20
N ILE A 152 7.97 1.23 -5.12
CA ILE A 152 9.02 1.84 -4.29
C ILE A 152 10.21 0.90 -4.25
N GLU A 153 11.31 1.31 -4.82
CA GLU A 153 12.58 0.60 -4.81
C GLU A 153 13.44 1.05 -3.62
N ASN A 154 14.10 0.10 -2.98
CA ASN A 154 15.01 0.35 -1.88
C ASN A 154 16.42 -0.09 -2.27
N VAL A 155 17.40 0.80 -2.17
CA VAL A 155 18.81 0.49 -2.49
C VAL A 155 19.32 -0.57 -1.51
N GLY A 156 19.73 -1.73 -2.03
CA GLY A 156 20.18 -2.87 -1.23
C GLY A 156 19.76 -4.20 -1.82
N GLY A 157 19.80 -5.27 -1.04
CA GLY A 157 19.43 -6.61 -1.47
C GLY A 157 20.45 -7.27 -2.37
N VAL A 158 21.72 -6.83 -2.35
CA VAL A 158 22.81 -7.40 -3.14
C VAL A 158 22.94 -8.89 -2.85
N GLU A 159 22.98 -9.71 -3.91
CA GLU A 159 23.01 -11.18 -3.82
C GLU A 159 21.83 -11.78 -3.01
N GLY A 160 20.69 -11.09 -2.97
CA GLY A 160 19.50 -11.54 -2.26
C GLY A 160 19.58 -11.38 -0.73
N ARG A 161 20.53 -10.60 -0.19
CA ARG A 161 20.64 -10.36 1.25
C ARG A 161 19.54 -9.45 1.76
N GLU A 162 18.90 -9.82 2.86
CA GLU A 162 17.95 -8.96 3.56
C GLU A 162 18.70 -7.92 4.42
N ASP A 163 19.33 -6.94 3.77
CA ASP A 163 20.20 -5.94 4.36
C ASP A 163 19.64 -4.51 4.32
N LEU A 164 18.35 -4.34 4.03
CA LEU A 164 17.70 -3.04 4.06
C LEU A 164 17.73 -2.44 5.47
N THR A 165 17.93 -1.13 5.54
CA THR A 165 18.22 -0.42 6.80
C THR A 165 16.95 -0.03 7.56
N GLU A 166 17.10 0.29 8.86
CA GLU A 166 16.00 0.84 9.67
C GLU A 166 15.54 2.21 9.14
N GLN A 167 16.46 3.01 8.58
CA GLN A 167 16.14 4.29 7.94
C GLN A 167 15.24 4.09 6.72
N GLN A 168 15.51 3.06 5.90
CA GLN A 168 14.65 2.70 4.79
C GLN A 168 13.28 2.20 5.26
N VAL A 169 13.20 1.40 6.33
CA VAL A 169 11.92 0.99 6.93
C VAL A 169 11.09 2.23 7.32
N GLN A 170 11.69 3.18 8.05
CA GLN A 170 11.00 4.38 8.49
C GLN A 170 10.58 5.28 7.31
N ALA A 171 11.46 5.43 6.30
CA ALA A 171 11.16 6.17 5.08
C ALA A 171 9.97 5.57 4.33
N ASN A 172 9.92 4.24 4.18
CA ASN A 172 8.80 3.55 3.53
C ASN A 172 7.49 3.72 4.32
N ILE A 173 7.52 3.60 5.65
CA ILE A 173 6.33 3.83 6.49
C ILE A 173 5.77 5.24 6.26
N ASN A 174 6.63 6.26 6.29
CA ASN A 174 6.22 7.66 6.09
C ASN A 174 5.71 7.89 4.66
N LEU A 175 6.40 7.35 3.64
CA LEU A 175 6.02 7.46 2.25
C LEU A 175 4.66 6.77 1.98
N ILE A 176 4.43 5.59 2.54
CA ILE A 176 3.16 4.86 2.40
C ILE A 176 2.01 5.66 3.03
N LYS A 177 2.21 6.26 4.21
CA LYS A 177 1.21 7.13 4.86
C LYS A 177 0.88 8.34 4.00
N TYR A 178 1.90 9.01 3.45
CA TYR A 178 1.74 10.14 2.53
C TYR A 178 0.95 9.71 1.28
N LEU A 179 1.33 8.61 0.64
CA LEU A 179 0.66 8.10 -0.55
C LEU A 179 -0.80 7.71 -0.26
N LYS A 180 -1.07 7.10 0.89
CA LYS A 180 -2.43 6.77 1.34
C LYS A 180 -3.27 8.01 1.62
N TYR A 181 -2.66 9.07 2.16
CA TYR A 181 -3.35 10.36 2.33
C TYR A 181 -3.73 10.95 0.97
N LYS A 182 -2.77 10.99 0.04
CA LYS A 182 -2.92 11.57 -1.30
C LYS A 182 -3.84 10.74 -2.23
N TYR A 183 -3.79 9.42 -2.10
CA TYR A 183 -4.56 8.43 -2.88
C TYR A 183 -5.37 7.53 -1.95
N PRO A 184 -6.55 7.95 -1.48
CA PRO A 184 -7.36 7.18 -0.52
C PRO A 184 -7.76 5.78 -1.01
N GLU A 185 -7.74 5.56 -2.35
CA GLU A 185 -8.04 4.26 -2.97
C GLU A 185 -6.93 3.22 -2.80
N ILE A 186 -5.73 3.59 -2.33
CA ILE A 186 -4.70 2.62 -1.98
C ILE A 186 -5.20 1.78 -0.80
N LYS A 187 -5.41 0.48 -1.02
CA LYS A 187 -5.93 -0.48 -0.03
C LYS A 187 -4.93 -1.55 0.33
N TYR A 188 -3.88 -1.71 -0.44
CA TYR A 188 -2.98 -2.85 -0.35
C TYR A 188 -1.52 -2.41 -0.40
N VAL A 189 -0.67 -3.10 0.38
CA VAL A 189 0.79 -3.02 0.32
C VAL A 189 1.35 -4.44 0.38
N TRP A 190 2.26 -4.77 -0.53
CA TRP A 190 2.97 -6.06 -0.51
C TRP A 190 4.40 -5.93 -1.02
N GLY A 191 5.25 -6.88 -0.62
CA GLY A 191 6.57 -7.08 -1.23
C GLY A 191 6.45 -7.79 -2.57
N HIS A 192 7.33 -7.52 -3.50
CA HIS A 192 7.27 -8.09 -4.85
C HIS A 192 7.25 -9.63 -4.82
N TYR A 193 7.93 -10.28 -3.85
CA TYR A 193 7.89 -11.73 -3.67
C TYR A 193 6.48 -12.28 -3.36
N GLN A 194 5.57 -11.42 -2.89
CA GLN A 194 4.19 -11.79 -2.55
C GLN A 194 3.20 -11.61 -3.73
N GLN A 195 3.71 -11.42 -4.95
CA GLN A 195 2.87 -11.16 -6.13
C GLN A 195 1.80 -12.23 -6.38
N GLU A 196 2.07 -13.51 -6.04
CA GLU A 196 1.07 -14.58 -6.15
C GLU A 196 -0.03 -14.45 -5.10
N GLN A 197 0.34 -14.16 -3.87
CA GLN A 197 -0.60 -13.88 -2.78
C GLN A 197 -1.49 -12.66 -3.10
N ALA A 198 -0.89 -11.63 -3.74
CA ALA A 198 -1.57 -10.42 -4.14
C ALA A 198 -2.66 -10.65 -5.20
N LYS A 199 -2.69 -11.79 -5.90
CA LYS A 199 -3.80 -12.17 -6.81
C LYS A 199 -5.14 -12.24 -6.07
N SER A 200 -5.14 -12.53 -4.77
CA SER A 200 -6.33 -12.51 -3.92
C SER A 200 -7.00 -11.13 -3.79
N THR A 201 -6.32 -10.05 -4.20
CA THR A 201 -6.89 -8.70 -4.25
C THR A 201 -7.86 -8.49 -5.42
N GLY A 202 -7.80 -9.36 -6.44
CA GLY A 202 -8.51 -9.19 -7.71
C GLY A 202 -7.90 -8.13 -8.64
N LEU A 203 -6.73 -7.57 -8.32
CA LEU A 203 -6.05 -6.53 -9.11
C LEU A 203 -5.15 -7.08 -10.21
N PHE A 204 -4.86 -8.39 -10.21
CA PHE A 204 -3.97 -8.98 -11.21
C PHE A 204 -4.59 -8.96 -12.61
N ILE A 205 -3.91 -8.35 -13.56
CA ILE A 205 -4.24 -8.38 -15.00
C ILE A 205 -2.95 -8.59 -15.77
N GLU A 206 -2.86 -9.64 -16.56
CA GLU A 206 -1.77 -9.88 -17.51
C GLU A 206 -2.34 -10.63 -18.73
N ASN A 207 -2.16 -10.05 -19.90
CA ASN A 207 -2.71 -10.59 -21.15
C ASN A 207 -1.71 -11.45 -21.92
N ILE A 208 -0.41 -11.36 -21.59
CA ILE A 208 0.61 -12.19 -22.24
C ILE A 208 0.65 -13.54 -21.51
N PRO A 209 0.35 -14.65 -22.20
CA PRO A 209 0.44 -15.97 -21.60
C PRO A 209 1.84 -16.25 -21.06
N ASP A 210 1.92 -16.84 -19.87
CA ASP A 210 3.17 -17.27 -19.22
C ASP A 210 4.21 -16.17 -19.00
N TYR A 211 3.82 -14.90 -19.09
CA TYR A 211 4.68 -13.76 -18.74
C TYR A 211 4.74 -13.60 -17.23
N TYR A 212 5.77 -14.20 -16.64
CA TYR A 212 5.92 -14.34 -15.19
C TYR A 212 7.39 -14.32 -14.76
N ALA A 213 7.66 -13.82 -13.57
CA ALA A 213 8.98 -13.90 -12.94
C ALA A 213 8.86 -14.20 -11.44
N VAL A 214 9.63 -15.14 -10.93
CA VAL A 214 9.75 -15.37 -9.48
C VAL A 214 10.57 -14.25 -8.87
N LYS A 215 10.08 -13.70 -7.77
CA LYS A 215 10.67 -12.57 -7.05
C LYS A 215 10.94 -12.94 -5.60
N ILE A 216 11.98 -12.31 -5.02
CA ILE A 216 12.38 -12.50 -3.63
C ILE A 216 12.43 -11.19 -2.85
N ASP A 217 12.34 -10.06 -3.55
CA ASP A 217 12.43 -8.70 -3.05
C ASP A 217 11.12 -8.23 -2.39
N PRO A 218 11.17 -7.39 -1.38
CA PRO A 218 12.34 -6.85 -0.64
C PRO A 218 12.74 -7.72 0.58
N GLY A 219 12.32 -8.97 0.67
CA GLY A 219 12.56 -9.88 1.77
C GLY A 219 11.55 -9.75 2.92
N THR A 220 11.46 -10.81 3.73
CA THR A 220 10.42 -10.96 4.77
C THR A 220 10.65 -10.07 5.97
N LYS A 221 11.91 -9.84 6.36
CA LYS A 221 12.27 -8.95 7.49
C LYS A 221 11.80 -7.52 7.24
N PHE A 222 12.07 -7.01 6.03
CA PHE A 222 11.70 -5.66 5.67
C PHE A 222 10.17 -5.50 5.66
N MET A 223 9.45 -6.43 5.03
CA MET A 223 7.98 -6.41 4.99
C MET A 223 7.36 -6.49 6.38
N SER A 224 7.89 -7.34 7.26
CA SER A 224 7.42 -7.44 8.66
C SER A 224 7.62 -6.15 9.43
N ALA A 225 8.78 -5.49 9.28
CA ALA A 225 9.08 -4.22 9.95
C ALA A 225 8.17 -3.08 9.46
N VAL A 226 7.98 -2.96 8.14
CA VAL A 226 7.05 -1.97 7.55
C VAL A 226 5.61 -2.25 8.01
N GLY A 227 5.20 -3.52 8.02
CA GLY A 227 3.87 -3.94 8.47
C GLY A 227 3.58 -3.55 9.91
N LEU A 228 4.54 -3.71 10.82
CA LEU A 228 4.41 -3.28 12.21
C LEU A 228 4.19 -1.76 12.32
N GLY A 229 4.90 -0.95 11.54
CA GLY A 229 4.76 0.50 11.53
C GLY A 229 3.45 1.02 10.95
N LEU A 230 2.75 0.18 10.16
CA LEU A 230 1.49 0.52 9.48
C LEU A 230 0.27 -0.18 10.07
N LYS A 231 0.41 -0.90 11.18
CA LYS A 231 -0.67 -1.71 11.79
C LYS A 231 -1.97 -0.96 12.11
N ASN A 232 -1.87 0.36 12.30
CA ASN A 232 -3.02 1.21 12.63
C ASN A 232 -3.59 1.95 11.40
N GLU A 233 -2.97 1.76 10.23
CA GLU A 233 -3.44 2.35 8.99
C GLU A 233 -4.54 1.47 8.38
N ASN A 234 -5.50 2.13 7.72
CA ASN A 234 -6.56 1.39 6.99
C ASN A 234 -6.02 0.89 5.64
N ILE A 235 -5.01 0.02 5.71
CA ILE A 235 -4.31 -0.61 4.56
C ILE A 235 -4.12 -2.09 4.91
N LYS A 236 -4.45 -2.98 3.98
CA LYS A 236 -4.09 -4.40 4.10
C LYS A 236 -2.64 -4.59 3.66
N ILE A 237 -1.81 -5.01 4.60
CA ILE A 237 -0.40 -5.33 4.35
C ILE A 237 -0.28 -6.84 4.30
N PHE A 238 0.38 -7.33 3.25
CA PHE A 238 0.72 -8.74 3.16
C PHE A 238 2.01 -8.95 3.96
N THR A 239 1.93 -9.76 4.99
CA THR A 239 3.05 -10.26 5.80
C THR A 239 2.92 -11.77 5.85
N ASP A 240 4.03 -12.47 5.97
CA ASP A 240 4.06 -13.93 6.13
C ASP A 240 3.57 -14.35 7.50
#